data_acb15c95e32e674f86d5de5d727a232e
#
_entry.id   acb15c95e32e674f86d5de5d727a232e
#
_cell.length_a   1.000
_cell.length_b   1.000
_cell.length_c   1.000
_cell.angle_alpha   90.00
_cell.angle_beta   90.00
_cell.angle_gamma   90.00
#
_symmetry.space_group_name_H-M   'P 1'
#
loop_
_entity.id
_entity.type
_entity.pdbx_description
1 polymer ?
#
loop_
_entity_poly.entity_id
_entity_poly.type
_entity_poly.pdbx_seq_one_letter_code
_entity_poly.pdbx_strand_id
1 'polypeptide(L)'
;VIMFVGVNGTGKTTTLAKMAHLLKSEGFSVVAAASDTYRAGSIEQLEEHCRRLGIRVIRQDYGADAAAVAYDTVAHARAKRIDAVLIDTAGRMQSNKNLLAEMAKIARVAEPDLKIFVGDALAGNDALSQAREFHSAIEIDGAILTKVDADPSGGAALSIAFVTGRPVIFLGVVQNYEDLRPFDPEWFAQRLVGE
;
A
#
# COMPACT_ATOMS: atom_id res chain seq x y z
N VAL A 1 -2.06 -4.66 -11.74
CA VAL A 1 -2.56 -3.52 -10.93
C VAL A 1 -2.43 -3.87 -9.46
N ILE A 2 -1.74 -3.02 -8.68
CA ILE A 2 -1.55 -3.19 -7.23
C ILE A 2 -2.18 -1.99 -6.52
N MET A 3 -3.11 -2.25 -5.60
CA MET A 3 -3.80 -1.23 -4.81
C MET A 3 -3.29 -1.26 -3.37
N PHE A 4 -2.79 -0.13 -2.86
CA PHE A 4 -2.32 0.01 -1.49
C PHE A 4 -3.41 0.64 -0.62
N VAL A 5 -3.79 -0.05 0.46
CA VAL A 5 -4.82 0.39 1.42
C VAL A 5 -4.29 0.41 2.84
N GLY A 6 -4.91 1.19 3.71
CA GLY A 6 -4.52 1.36 5.12
C GLY A 6 -4.79 2.78 5.59
N VAL A 7 -4.68 3.03 6.89
CA VAL A 7 -4.98 4.34 7.47
C VAL A 7 -3.85 5.35 7.24
N ASN A 8 -4.10 6.61 7.54
CA ASN A 8 -3.09 7.66 7.45
C ASN A 8 -1.92 7.39 8.41
N GLY A 9 -0.71 7.68 7.95
CA GLY A 9 0.52 7.52 8.76
C GLY A 9 1.13 6.12 8.74
N THR A 10 0.47 5.12 8.11
CA THR A 10 1.03 3.77 7.99
C THR A 10 2.12 3.64 6.91
N GLY A 11 2.42 4.70 6.16
CA GLY A 11 3.49 4.68 5.16
C GLY A 11 3.07 4.14 3.78
N LYS A 12 1.78 4.19 3.39
CA LYS A 12 1.30 3.73 2.08
C LYS A 12 2.08 4.33 0.91
N THR A 13 2.14 5.66 0.82
CA THR A 13 2.83 6.38 -0.26
C THR A 13 4.32 6.02 -0.35
N THR A 14 4.99 5.92 0.81
CA THR A 14 6.40 5.50 0.88
C THR A 14 6.56 4.03 0.47
N THR A 15 5.65 3.15 0.90
CA THR A 15 5.67 1.72 0.53
C THR A 15 5.42 1.55 -0.97
N LEU A 16 4.49 2.31 -1.54
CA LEU A 16 4.27 2.35 -2.98
C LEU A 16 5.55 2.76 -3.71
N ALA A 17 6.24 3.80 -3.24
CA ALA A 17 7.50 4.24 -3.86
C ALA A 17 8.60 3.18 -3.77
N LYS A 18 8.72 2.45 -2.66
CA LYS A 18 9.63 1.31 -2.51
C LYS A 18 9.29 0.17 -3.46
N MET A 19 8.01 -0.17 -3.58
CA MET A 19 7.53 -1.18 -4.54
C MET A 19 7.82 -0.75 -5.99
N ALA A 20 7.60 0.52 -6.29
CA ALA A 20 7.91 1.09 -7.61
C ALA A 20 9.41 1.01 -7.93
N HIS A 21 10.27 1.29 -6.94
CA HIS A 21 11.72 1.13 -7.08
C HIS A 21 12.10 -0.34 -7.35
N LEU A 22 11.56 -1.27 -6.56
CA LEU A 22 11.78 -2.71 -6.72
C LEU A 22 11.38 -3.20 -8.11
N LEU A 23 10.17 -2.87 -8.57
CA LEU A 23 9.70 -3.28 -9.89
C LEU A 23 10.56 -2.69 -11.02
N LYS A 24 11.00 -1.44 -10.88
CA LYS A 24 11.92 -0.83 -11.88
C LYS A 24 13.29 -1.49 -11.88
N SER A 25 13.83 -1.89 -10.74
CA SER A 25 15.12 -2.58 -10.67
C SER A 25 15.06 -3.97 -11.34
N GLU A 26 13.88 -4.58 -11.35
CA GLU A 26 13.60 -5.83 -12.07
C GLU A 26 13.26 -5.61 -13.56
N GLY A 27 13.32 -4.37 -14.05
CA GLY A 27 13.12 -4.03 -15.46
C GLY A 27 11.67 -3.75 -15.88
N PHE A 28 10.71 -3.71 -14.93
CA PHE A 28 9.32 -3.41 -15.25
C PHE A 28 9.08 -1.91 -15.42
N SER A 29 8.24 -1.56 -16.38
CA SER A 29 7.68 -0.21 -16.50
C SER A 29 6.55 0.00 -15.51
N VAL A 30 6.51 1.18 -14.86
CA VAL A 30 5.59 1.47 -13.76
C VAL A 30 4.90 2.81 -13.96
N VAL A 31 3.63 2.91 -13.60
CA VAL A 31 2.86 4.16 -13.47
C VAL A 31 2.13 4.18 -12.14
N ALA A 32 2.01 5.36 -11.51
CA ALA A 32 1.31 5.53 -10.24
C ALA A 32 0.02 6.33 -10.41
N ALA A 33 -1.02 5.95 -9.65
CA ALA A 33 -2.29 6.68 -9.53
C ALA A 33 -2.33 7.43 -8.19
N ALA A 34 -2.53 8.75 -8.21
CA ALA A 34 -2.73 9.59 -7.03
C ALA A 34 -4.21 9.59 -6.64
N SER A 35 -4.68 8.48 -6.03
CA SER A 35 -6.10 8.32 -5.63
C SER A 35 -6.40 8.79 -4.19
N ASP A 36 -5.45 9.40 -3.46
CA ASP A 36 -5.72 10.20 -2.23
C ASP A 36 -6.02 11.67 -2.63
N THR A 37 -7.12 11.87 -3.35
CA THR A 37 -7.45 13.12 -4.04
C THR A 37 -7.79 14.29 -3.11
N TYR A 38 -8.11 14.04 -1.85
CA TYR A 38 -8.47 15.07 -0.85
C TYR A 38 -7.29 15.49 0.04
N ARG A 39 -6.07 15.03 -0.23
CA ARG A 39 -4.87 15.42 0.50
C ARG A 39 -3.80 15.93 -0.47
N ALA A 40 -3.76 17.27 -0.63
CA ALA A 40 -2.76 17.91 -1.50
C ALA A 40 -1.34 17.45 -1.17
N GLY A 41 -0.96 17.42 0.10
CA GLY A 41 0.36 16.93 0.53
C GLY A 41 0.63 15.45 0.24
N SER A 42 -0.40 14.59 0.12
CA SER A 42 -0.23 13.20 -0.31
C SER A 42 0.08 13.11 -1.80
N ILE A 43 -0.62 13.90 -2.60
CA ILE A 43 -0.38 13.99 -4.05
C ILE A 43 1.04 14.50 -4.30
N GLU A 44 1.43 15.62 -3.66
CA GLU A 44 2.77 16.21 -3.78
C GLU A 44 3.87 15.22 -3.33
N GLN A 45 3.64 14.49 -2.25
CA GLN A 45 4.58 13.47 -1.75
C GLN A 45 4.75 12.34 -2.78
N LEU A 46 3.66 11.83 -3.35
CA LEU A 46 3.71 10.80 -4.38
C LEU A 46 4.43 11.29 -5.64
N GLU A 47 4.11 12.51 -6.10
CA GLU A 47 4.78 13.14 -7.25
C GLU A 47 6.28 13.27 -7.03
N GLU A 48 6.72 13.69 -5.84
CA GLU A 48 8.16 13.81 -5.53
C GLU A 48 8.87 12.45 -5.53
N HIS A 49 8.27 11.42 -4.92
CA HIS A 49 8.82 10.07 -4.99
C HIS A 49 8.91 9.57 -6.44
N CYS A 50 7.85 9.71 -7.20
CA CYS A 50 7.79 9.25 -8.58
C CYS A 50 8.76 10.02 -9.50
N ARG A 51 8.91 11.33 -9.27
CA ARG A 51 9.89 12.17 -9.98
C ARG A 51 11.31 11.67 -9.75
N ARG A 52 11.69 11.36 -8.50
CA ARG A 52 13.01 10.79 -8.16
C ARG A 52 13.25 9.45 -8.83
N LEU A 53 12.22 8.64 -8.94
CA LEU A 53 12.28 7.31 -9.55
C LEU A 53 12.10 7.34 -11.09
N GLY A 54 11.81 8.49 -11.70
CA GLY A 54 11.50 8.60 -13.13
C GLY A 54 10.24 7.83 -13.51
N ILE A 55 9.19 7.89 -12.69
CA ILE A 55 7.90 7.23 -12.85
C ILE A 55 6.83 8.30 -13.10
N ARG A 56 5.92 8.02 -14.02
CA ARG A 56 4.79 8.90 -14.29
C ARG A 56 3.72 8.72 -13.21
N VAL A 57 3.15 9.86 -12.76
CA VAL A 57 1.94 9.90 -11.92
C VAL A 57 0.76 10.35 -12.77
N ILE A 58 -0.35 9.66 -12.65
CA ILE A 58 -1.66 10.10 -13.15
C ILE A 58 -2.42 10.67 -11.95
N ARG A 59 -2.89 11.90 -12.09
CA ARG A 59 -3.70 12.60 -11.10
C ARG A 59 -4.78 13.41 -11.78
N GLN A 60 -5.77 13.81 -11.03
CA GLN A 60 -6.78 14.80 -11.41
C GLN A 60 -6.77 15.97 -10.41
N ASP A 61 -7.71 16.89 -10.54
CA ASP A 61 -7.84 18.02 -9.63
C ASP A 61 -8.13 17.58 -8.19
N TYR A 62 -7.79 18.45 -7.25
CA TYR A 62 -8.09 18.23 -5.83
C TYR A 62 -9.59 17.96 -5.62
N GLY A 63 -9.90 16.89 -4.89
CA GLY A 63 -11.27 16.46 -4.62
C GLY A 63 -11.96 15.70 -5.76
N ALA A 64 -11.23 15.35 -6.82
CA ALA A 64 -11.75 14.49 -7.88
C ALA A 64 -12.11 13.09 -7.35
N ASP A 65 -12.90 12.34 -8.13
CA ASP A 65 -13.26 10.98 -7.78
C ASP A 65 -12.03 10.05 -7.84
N ALA A 66 -11.62 9.52 -6.69
CA ALA A 66 -10.48 8.62 -6.54
C ALA A 66 -10.56 7.39 -7.48
N ALA A 67 -11.77 6.86 -7.71
CA ALA A 67 -11.98 5.74 -8.61
C ALA A 67 -11.78 6.13 -10.09
N ALA A 68 -12.11 7.38 -10.47
CA ALA A 68 -11.83 7.88 -11.82
C ALA A 68 -10.32 7.99 -12.07
N VAL A 69 -9.54 8.49 -11.10
CA VAL A 69 -8.07 8.55 -11.20
C VAL A 69 -7.48 7.15 -11.39
N ALA A 70 -7.94 6.17 -10.62
CA ALA A 70 -7.50 4.78 -10.74
C ALA A 70 -7.85 4.19 -12.11
N TYR A 71 -9.07 4.39 -12.57
CA TYR A 71 -9.52 3.94 -13.89
C TYR A 71 -8.68 4.53 -15.03
N ASP A 72 -8.50 5.85 -15.02
CA ASP A 72 -7.70 6.55 -16.05
C ASP A 72 -6.25 6.06 -16.07
N THR A 73 -5.69 5.75 -14.89
CA THR A 73 -4.33 5.21 -14.79
C THR A 73 -4.24 3.81 -15.39
N VAL A 74 -5.20 2.93 -15.12
CA VAL A 74 -5.27 1.59 -15.71
C VAL A 74 -5.47 1.67 -17.22
N ALA A 75 -6.37 2.53 -17.69
CA ALA A 75 -6.60 2.74 -19.12
C ALA A 75 -5.33 3.27 -19.82
N HIS A 76 -4.62 4.23 -19.18
CA HIS A 76 -3.35 4.73 -19.67
C HIS A 76 -2.29 3.64 -19.75
N ALA A 77 -2.16 2.81 -18.71
CA ALA A 77 -1.18 1.73 -18.66
C ALA A 77 -1.43 0.70 -19.79
N ARG A 78 -2.68 0.31 -19.98
CA ARG A 78 -3.07 -0.60 -21.08
C ARG A 78 -2.73 -0.02 -22.45
N ALA A 79 -3.07 1.26 -22.70
CA ALA A 79 -2.79 1.93 -23.96
C ALA A 79 -1.29 2.09 -24.26
N LYS A 80 -0.47 2.25 -23.22
CA LYS A 80 0.99 2.42 -23.31
C LYS A 80 1.77 1.13 -23.08
N ARG A 81 1.11 0.01 -22.81
CA ARG A 81 1.71 -1.28 -22.47
C ARG A 81 2.69 -1.18 -21.31
N ILE A 82 2.28 -0.45 -20.26
CA ILE A 82 3.01 -0.36 -19.00
C ILE A 82 2.75 -1.61 -18.19
N ASP A 83 3.78 -2.22 -17.62
CA ASP A 83 3.71 -3.53 -16.95
C ASP A 83 2.99 -3.47 -15.61
N ALA A 84 3.17 -2.39 -14.83
CA ALA A 84 2.61 -2.26 -13.49
C ALA A 84 1.91 -0.92 -13.24
N VAL A 85 0.74 -0.98 -12.59
CA VAL A 85 0.00 0.16 -12.06
C VAL A 85 -0.01 0.08 -10.55
N LEU A 86 0.42 1.14 -9.87
CA LEU A 86 0.41 1.26 -8.42
C LEU A 86 -0.58 2.34 -8.00
N ILE A 87 -1.59 2.00 -7.19
CA ILE A 87 -2.65 2.90 -6.76
C ILE A 87 -2.43 3.31 -5.31
N ASP A 88 -2.11 4.60 -5.06
CA ASP A 88 -2.06 5.19 -3.73
C ASP A 88 -3.44 5.67 -3.32
N THR A 89 -4.00 5.15 -2.23
CA THR A 89 -5.35 5.46 -1.79
C THR A 89 -5.39 6.32 -0.54
N ALA A 90 -6.53 6.98 -0.30
CA ALA A 90 -6.78 7.69 0.93
C ALA A 90 -6.68 6.77 2.17
N GLY A 91 -6.41 7.37 3.32
CA GLY A 91 -6.34 6.65 4.60
C GLY A 91 -7.05 7.38 5.74
N ARG A 92 -8.01 8.26 5.43
CA ARG A 92 -8.68 9.09 6.43
C ARG A 92 -9.69 8.31 7.26
N MET A 93 -9.53 8.37 8.57
CA MET A 93 -10.42 7.76 9.56
C MET A 93 -11.67 8.60 9.91
N GLN A 94 -12.00 9.65 9.17
CA GLN A 94 -13.14 10.53 9.55
C GLN A 94 -14.51 9.84 9.58
N SER A 95 -14.70 8.76 8.82
CA SER A 95 -15.60 7.66 9.12
C SER A 95 -15.08 6.41 8.42
N ASN A 96 -14.87 5.32 9.14
CA ASN A 96 -14.43 4.03 8.56
C ASN A 96 -15.32 3.60 7.40
N LYS A 97 -16.63 3.82 7.50
CA LYS A 97 -17.60 3.43 6.47
C LYS A 97 -17.38 4.13 5.12
N ASN A 98 -17.10 5.43 5.12
CA ASN A 98 -16.89 6.17 3.89
C ASN A 98 -15.56 5.78 3.23
N LEU A 99 -14.51 5.60 4.02
CA LEU A 99 -13.22 5.14 3.53
C LEU A 99 -13.33 3.74 2.90
N LEU A 100 -13.96 2.80 3.59
CA LEU A 100 -14.13 1.43 3.09
C LEU A 100 -15.01 1.39 1.83
N ALA A 101 -16.06 2.21 1.75
CA ALA A 101 -16.89 2.35 0.55
C ALA A 101 -16.10 2.93 -0.63
N GLU A 102 -15.22 3.90 -0.39
CA GLU A 102 -14.32 4.46 -1.41
C GLU A 102 -13.33 3.39 -1.90
N MET A 103 -12.72 2.63 -0.97
CA MET A 103 -11.82 1.52 -1.33
C MET A 103 -12.54 0.45 -2.15
N ALA A 104 -13.75 0.07 -1.78
CA ALA A 104 -14.57 -0.89 -2.53
C ALA A 104 -14.92 -0.36 -3.94
N LYS A 105 -15.18 0.96 -4.06
CA LYS A 105 -15.42 1.58 -5.37
C LYS A 105 -14.17 1.56 -6.25
N ILE A 106 -13.01 1.91 -5.72
CA ILE A 106 -11.73 1.86 -6.45
C ILE A 106 -11.45 0.42 -6.89
N ALA A 107 -11.55 -0.56 -5.98
CA ALA A 107 -11.31 -1.96 -6.28
C ALA A 107 -12.23 -2.49 -7.40
N ARG A 108 -13.52 -2.12 -7.37
CA ARG A 108 -14.47 -2.51 -8.41
C ARG A 108 -14.13 -1.92 -9.78
N VAL A 109 -13.62 -0.68 -9.84
CA VAL A 109 -13.40 0.05 -11.08
C VAL A 109 -12.02 -0.23 -11.68
N ALA A 110 -11.00 -0.36 -10.84
CA ALA A 110 -9.62 -0.60 -11.27
C ALA A 110 -9.29 -2.10 -11.41
N GLU A 111 -10.12 -2.98 -10.83
CA GLU A 111 -9.93 -4.45 -10.85
C GLU A 111 -8.48 -4.84 -10.51
N PRO A 112 -7.97 -4.48 -9.32
CA PRO A 112 -6.58 -4.75 -8.98
C PRO A 112 -6.33 -6.26 -8.86
N ASP A 113 -5.18 -6.71 -9.39
CA ASP A 113 -4.70 -8.08 -9.21
C ASP A 113 -4.29 -8.34 -7.77
N LEU A 114 -3.77 -7.30 -7.07
CA LEU A 114 -3.37 -7.36 -5.67
C LEU A 114 -3.89 -6.15 -4.89
N LYS A 115 -4.54 -6.42 -3.76
CA LYS A 115 -4.97 -5.44 -2.76
C LYS A 115 -4.11 -5.63 -1.51
N ILE A 116 -3.20 -4.70 -1.28
CA ILE A 116 -2.18 -4.80 -0.24
C ILE A 116 -2.50 -3.87 0.91
N PHE A 117 -2.71 -4.45 2.08
CA PHE A 117 -2.84 -3.69 3.33
C PHE A 117 -1.46 -3.23 3.80
N VAL A 118 -1.32 -1.93 4.05
CA VAL A 118 -0.11 -1.34 4.65
C VAL A 118 -0.40 -0.98 6.09
N GLY A 119 0.17 -1.75 7.01
CA GLY A 119 0.04 -1.59 8.45
C GLY A 119 1.29 -1.00 9.10
N ASP A 120 1.10 -0.29 10.21
CA ASP A 120 2.17 0.18 11.07
C ASP A 120 2.42 -0.87 12.16
N ALA A 121 3.62 -1.45 12.24
CA ALA A 121 3.96 -2.46 13.23
C ALA A 121 3.83 -1.95 14.67
N LEU A 122 3.99 -0.63 14.88
CA LEU A 122 3.89 0.01 16.20
C LEU A 122 2.44 0.22 16.67
N ALA A 123 1.45 0.09 15.78
CA ALA A 123 0.06 0.35 16.12
C ALA A 123 -0.60 -0.80 16.91
N GLY A 124 0.09 -1.93 17.10
CA GLY A 124 -0.41 -3.04 17.92
C GLY A 124 -1.80 -3.51 17.51
N ASN A 125 -2.75 -3.57 18.49
CA ASN A 125 -4.12 -4.03 18.25
C ASN A 125 -4.90 -3.16 17.25
N ASP A 126 -4.57 -1.90 17.10
CA ASP A 126 -5.23 -1.03 16.12
C ASP A 126 -4.91 -1.49 14.69
N ALA A 127 -3.67 -1.92 14.43
CA ALA A 127 -3.31 -2.48 13.13
C ALA A 127 -4.10 -3.75 12.80
N LEU A 128 -4.37 -4.60 13.81
CA LEU A 128 -5.20 -5.80 13.64
C LEU A 128 -6.65 -5.46 13.29
N SER A 129 -7.23 -4.52 14.03
CA SER A 129 -8.61 -4.08 13.80
C SER A 129 -8.76 -3.50 12.40
N GLN A 130 -7.82 -2.66 11.98
CA GLN A 130 -7.77 -2.09 10.65
C GLN A 130 -7.64 -3.17 9.56
N ALA A 131 -6.70 -4.11 9.71
CA ALA A 131 -6.50 -5.21 8.75
C ALA A 131 -7.79 -6.02 8.56
N ARG A 132 -8.49 -6.33 9.66
CA ARG A 132 -9.78 -7.04 9.63
C ARG A 132 -10.86 -6.24 8.91
N GLU A 133 -10.97 -4.93 9.18
CA GLU A 133 -11.96 -4.06 8.54
C GLU A 133 -11.72 -3.94 7.03
N PHE A 134 -10.48 -3.70 6.61
CA PHE A 134 -10.12 -3.66 5.19
C PHE A 134 -10.35 -5.02 4.52
N HIS A 135 -9.96 -6.12 5.18
CA HIS A 135 -10.17 -7.46 4.62
C HIS A 135 -11.66 -7.77 4.45
N SER A 136 -12.49 -7.42 5.41
CA SER A 136 -13.96 -7.60 5.33
C SER A 136 -14.60 -6.78 4.21
N ALA A 137 -14.05 -5.60 3.89
CA ALA A 137 -14.61 -4.69 2.90
C ALA A 137 -14.18 -5.00 1.46
N ILE A 138 -12.94 -5.40 1.25
CA ILE A 138 -12.34 -5.54 -0.09
C ILE A 138 -11.54 -6.83 -0.29
N GLU A 139 -11.50 -7.73 0.69
CA GLU A 139 -10.75 -9.00 0.60
C GLU A 139 -9.27 -8.78 0.21
N ILE A 140 -8.48 -8.17 1.11
CA ILE A 140 -7.04 -7.95 0.88
C ILE A 140 -6.32 -9.26 0.54
N ASP A 141 -5.31 -9.19 -0.32
CA ASP A 141 -4.55 -10.35 -0.81
C ASP A 141 -3.25 -10.58 -0.02
N GLY A 142 -2.74 -9.55 0.64
CA GLY A 142 -1.55 -9.61 1.50
C GLY A 142 -1.36 -8.36 2.31
N ALA A 143 -0.34 -8.35 3.18
CA ALA A 143 0.01 -7.21 4.00
C ALA A 143 1.49 -6.84 3.86
N ILE A 144 1.78 -5.55 4.02
CA ILE A 144 3.13 -5.02 4.21
C ILE A 144 3.13 -4.29 5.55
N LEU A 145 4.10 -4.62 6.40
CA LEU A 145 4.30 -3.94 7.67
C LEU A 145 5.44 -2.96 7.59
N THR A 146 5.19 -1.75 8.02
CA THR A 146 6.18 -0.66 8.08
C THR A 146 6.68 -0.45 9.50
N LYS A 147 7.80 0.25 9.65
CA LYS A 147 8.43 0.60 10.94
C LYS A 147 8.81 -0.62 11.79
N VAL A 148 9.11 -1.73 11.15
CA VAL A 148 9.46 -2.99 11.83
C VAL A 148 10.81 -2.88 12.56
N ASP A 149 11.67 -1.96 12.14
CA ASP A 149 12.92 -1.60 12.82
C ASP A 149 12.71 -1.07 14.25
N ALA A 150 11.57 -0.45 14.51
CA ALA A 150 11.17 0.07 15.81
C ALA A 150 10.27 -0.88 16.63
N ASP A 151 9.86 -2.02 16.06
CA ASP A 151 9.06 -3.06 16.74
C ASP A 151 9.95 -4.22 17.20
N PRO A 152 10.33 -4.29 18.50
CA PRO A 152 11.18 -5.36 19.00
C PRO A 152 10.45 -6.72 19.09
N SER A 153 9.11 -6.73 19.16
CA SER A 153 8.32 -7.93 19.42
C SER A 153 7.92 -8.69 18.16
N GLY A 154 7.76 -7.99 17.04
CA GLY A 154 7.31 -8.60 15.77
C GLY A 154 5.88 -9.20 15.79
N GLY A 155 5.16 -9.12 16.91
CA GLY A 155 3.87 -9.78 17.09
C GLY A 155 2.77 -9.32 16.11
N ALA A 156 2.87 -8.09 15.61
CA ALA A 156 1.91 -7.51 14.67
C ALA A 156 1.79 -8.35 13.37
N ALA A 157 2.90 -8.87 12.85
CA ALA A 157 2.91 -9.63 11.61
C ALA A 157 2.10 -10.94 11.72
N LEU A 158 2.35 -11.72 12.77
CA LEU A 158 1.60 -12.96 13.01
C LEU A 158 0.12 -12.70 13.23
N SER A 159 -0.17 -11.68 14.02
CA SER A 159 -1.55 -11.36 14.36
C SER A 159 -2.36 -10.90 13.13
N ILE A 160 -1.77 -10.09 12.25
CA ILE A 160 -2.42 -9.66 11.00
C ILE A 160 -2.62 -10.85 10.06
N ALA A 161 -1.61 -11.70 9.88
CA ALA A 161 -1.74 -12.91 9.07
C ALA A 161 -2.83 -13.83 9.61
N PHE A 162 -2.90 -14.01 10.94
CA PHE A 162 -3.92 -14.84 11.58
C PHE A 162 -5.34 -14.29 11.39
N VAL A 163 -5.58 -12.99 11.64
CA VAL A 163 -6.94 -12.41 11.57
C VAL A 163 -7.46 -12.25 10.16
N THR A 164 -6.58 -12.13 9.16
CA THR A 164 -6.97 -11.96 7.75
C THR A 164 -6.89 -13.26 6.95
N GLY A 165 -6.17 -14.26 7.44
CA GLY A 165 -5.82 -15.45 6.66
C GLY A 165 -4.96 -15.15 5.43
N ARG A 166 -4.29 -13.98 5.41
CA ARG A 166 -3.47 -13.51 4.28
C ARG A 166 -2.01 -13.31 4.70
N PRO A 167 -1.05 -13.58 3.81
CA PRO A 167 0.36 -13.49 4.17
C PRO A 167 0.80 -12.04 4.39
N VAL A 168 1.75 -11.84 5.30
CA VAL A 168 2.65 -10.69 5.24
C VAL A 168 3.67 -10.98 4.15
N ILE A 169 3.80 -10.09 3.16
CA ILE A 169 4.65 -10.31 1.98
C ILE A 169 5.96 -9.55 2.04
N PHE A 170 5.94 -8.36 2.63
CA PHE A 170 7.12 -7.52 2.81
C PHE A 170 7.14 -6.82 4.16
N LEU A 171 8.35 -6.48 4.58
CA LEU A 171 8.64 -5.63 5.73
C LEU A 171 9.29 -4.33 5.25
N GLY A 172 8.72 -3.20 5.63
CA GLY A 172 9.29 -1.87 5.43
C GLY A 172 10.15 -1.50 6.62
N VAL A 173 11.46 -1.50 6.42
CA VAL A 173 12.48 -1.08 7.39
C VAL A 173 12.95 0.29 6.93
N VAL A 174 13.26 1.21 7.82
CA VAL A 174 13.80 2.56 7.51
C VAL A 174 13.23 3.25 6.25
N GLN A 175 13.87 4.32 5.73
CA GLN A 175 13.24 5.21 4.73
C GLN A 175 13.76 5.05 3.29
N ASN A 176 14.87 4.34 3.05
CA ASN A 176 15.43 4.22 1.71
C ASN A 176 14.56 3.32 0.81
N TYR A 177 14.63 3.51 -0.50
CA TYR A 177 13.81 2.74 -1.44
C TYR A 177 14.18 1.25 -1.47
N GLU A 178 15.41 0.90 -1.18
CA GLU A 178 15.92 -0.47 -1.10
C GLU A 178 15.45 -1.22 0.17
N ASP A 179 14.88 -0.50 1.14
CA ASP A 179 14.50 -1.05 2.44
C ASP A 179 13.06 -1.63 2.44
N LEU A 180 12.69 -2.31 1.37
CA LEU A 180 11.52 -3.17 1.29
C LEU A 180 12.00 -4.62 1.21
N ARG A 181 11.94 -5.34 2.34
CA ARG A 181 12.45 -6.71 2.43
C ARG A 181 11.34 -7.73 2.31
N PRO A 182 11.49 -8.79 1.49
CA PRO A 182 10.57 -9.91 1.52
C PRO A 182 10.41 -10.44 2.96
N PHE A 183 9.20 -10.85 3.32
CA PHE A 183 8.97 -11.48 4.62
C PHE A 183 9.59 -12.87 4.61
N ASP A 184 10.52 -13.09 5.53
CA ASP A 184 11.15 -14.40 5.78
C ASP A 184 10.56 -15.01 7.07
N PRO A 185 9.73 -16.06 6.97
CA PRO A 185 9.11 -16.68 8.14
C PRO A 185 10.12 -17.33 9.12
N GLU A 186 11.23 -17.85 8.62
CA GLU A 186 12.25 -18.50 9.45
C GLU A 186 13.02 -17.47 10.27
N TRP A 187 13.51 -16.42 9.61
CA TRP A 187 14.14 -15.30 10.30
C TRP A 187 13.21 -14.65 11.32
N PHE A 188 11.94 -14.51 10.95
CA PHE A 188 10.94 -13.90 11.82
C PHE A 188 10.64 -14.77 13.04
N ALA A 189 10.52 -16.09 12.86
CA ALA A 189 10.30 -17.04 13.95
C ALA A 189 11.47 -17.03 14.95
N GLN A 190 12.72 -17.02 14.49
CA GLN A 190 13.92 -16.91 15.34
C GLN A 190 13.88 -15.65 16.21
N ARG A 191 13.52 -14.51 15.61
CA ARG A 191 13.38 -13.24 16.35
C ARG A 191 12.30 -13.28 17.44
N LEU A 192 11.19 -13.99 17.21
CA LEU A 192 10.10 -14.13 18.20
C LEU A 192 10.48 -15.00 19.40
N VAL A 193 11.28 -16.05 19.21
CA VAL A 193 11.67 -16.94 20.30
C VAL A 193 12.95 -16.49 21.02
N GLY A 194 13.57 -15.39 20.58
CA GLY A 194 14.68 -14.76 21.29
C GLY A 194 16.03 -15.44 21.09
N GLU A 195 16.25 -16.11 19.97
CA GLU A 195 17.54 -16.63 19.50
C GLU A 195 18.23 -15.69 18.53
#